data_29cc8109fe0ab1eca5feb3162bef6617
#
_entry.id   29cc8109fe0ab1eca5feb3162bef6617
#
_cell.length_a   1.000
_cell.length_b   1.000
_cell.length_c   1.000
_cell.angle_alpha   90.00
_cell.angle_beta   90.00
_cell.angle_gamma   90.00
#
_symmetry.space_group_name_H-M   'P 1'
#
loop_
_entity.id
_entity.type
_entity.pdbx_description
1 polymer ?
#
loop_
_entity_poly.entity_id
_entity_poly.type
_entity_poly.pdbx_seq_one_letter_code
_entity_poly.pdbx_strand_id
1 'polypeptide(L)' 'MKNLSNRATSFTESVIRKMTLVANKYNSINLAQGFPEFDPPIEILNRLQEISLTGPHQYSITCGAKNLREAIAKKHA' A
#
# COMPACT_ATOMS: atom_id res chain seq x y z
N MET A 1 -30.55 11.20 16.09
CA MET A 1 -29.26 10.61 15.72
C MET A 1 -28.49 10.29 16.99
N LYS A 2 -27.97 9.07 17.08
CA LYS A 2 -27.16 8.68 18.25
C LYS A 2 -25.83 9.42 18.21
N ASN A 3 -25.41 9.98 19.33
CA ASN A 3 -24.09 10.60 19.44
C ASN A 3 -23.00 9.52 19.51
N LEU A 4 -21.91 9.74 18.79
CA LEU A 4 -20.73 8.91 18.88
C LEU A 4 -19.98 9.20 20.19
N SER A 5 -19.13 8.26 20.60
CA SER A 5 -18.27 8.49 21.77
C SER A 5 -17.30 9.65 21.51
N ASN A 6 -16.86 10.31 22.59
CA ASN A 6 -15.86 11.39 22.47
C ASN A 6 -14.57 10.92 21.78
N ARG A 7 -14.18 9.67 21.99
CA ARG A 7 -13.02 9.08 21.34
C ARG A 7 -13.23 8.96 19.82
N ALA A 8 -14.41 8.55 19.36
CA ALA A 8 -14.72 8.46 17.93
C ALA A 8 -14.78 9.84 17.27
N THR A 9 -15.33 10.85 17.95
CA THR A 9 -15.42 12.22 17.42
C THR A 9 -14.08 12.95 17.42
N SER A 10 -13.08 12.49 18.19
CA SER A 10 -11.73 13.07 18.20
C SER A 10 -10.86 12.65 17.02
N PHE A 11 -11.24 11.59 16.29
CA PHE A 11 -10.51 11.18 15.10
C PHE A 11 -10.78 12.12 13.95
N THR A 12 -9.71 12.54 13.29
CA THR A 12 -9.78 13.37 12.09
C THR A 12 -9.31 12.57 10.88
N GLU A 13 -9.78 12.95 9.71
CA GLU A 13 -9.34 12.34 8.46
C GLU A 13 -7.86 12.68 8.19
N SER A 14 -7.15 11.76 7.51
CA SER A 14 -5.78 12.01 7.06
C SER A 14 -5.71 13.27 6.17
N VAL A 15 -4.77 14.17 6.47
CA VAL A 15 -4.55 15.39 5.69
C VAL A 15 -4.22 15.09 4.24
N ILE A 16 -3.41 14.07 3.99
CA ILE A 16 -3.03 13.63 2.62
C ILE A 16 -4.27 13.23 1.83
N ARG A 17 -5.15 12.40 2.43
CA ARG A 17 -6.39 11.98 1.80
C ARG A 17 -7.33 13.15 1.53
N LYS A 18 -7.48 14.04 2.51
CA LYS A 18 -8.30 15.24 2.39
C LYS A 18 -7.81 16.13 1.24
N MET A 19 -6.51 16.35 1.12
CA MET A 19 -5.94 17.13 0.05
C MET A 19 -6.09 16.47 -1.32
N THR A 20 -6.04 15.14 -1.39
CA THR A 20 -6.34 14.41 -2.63
C THR A 20 -7.78 14.64 -3.08
N LEU A 21 -8.74 14.59 -2.17
CA LEU A 21 -10.15 14.87 -2.47
C LEU A 21 -10.35 16.31 -2.96
N VAL A 22 -9.69 17.27 -2.33
CA VAL A 22 -9.74 18.68 -2.75
C VAL A 22 -9.14 18.87 -4.13
N ALA A 23 -7.98 18.28 -4.41
CA ALA A 23 -7.35 18.34 -5.73
C ALA A 23 -8.26 17.76 -6.82
N ASN A 24 -8.89 16.63 -6.57
CA ASN A 24 -9.84 16.01 -7.51
C ASN A 24 -11.07 16.89 -7.74
N LYS A 25 -11.59 17.51 -6.69
CA LYS A 25 -12.76 18.40 -6.78
C LYS A 25 -12.50 19.59 -7.72
N TYR A 26 -11.30 20.15 -7.68
CA TYR A 26 -10.93 21.32 -8.49
C TYR A 26 -10.13 20.94 -9.75
N ASN A 27 -10.01 19.64 -10.05
CA ASN A 27 -9.22 19.12 -11.17
C ASN A 27 -7.82 19.73 -11.24
N SER A 28 -7.19 19.84 -10.09
CA SER A 28 -5.86 20.42 -9.93
C SER A 28 -4.79 19.34 -9.76
N ILE A 29 -3.52 19.73 -9.96
CA ILE A 29 -2.39 18.85 -9.75
C ILE A 29 -2.23 18.55 -8.27
N ASN A 30 -2.21 17.26 -7.90
CA ASN A 30 -2.01 16.83 -6.53
C ASN A 30 -0.52 16.69 -6.22
N LEU A 31 0.02 17.59 -5.42
CA LEU A 31 1.40 17.54 -4.94
C LEU A 31 1.51 17.03 -3.49
N ALA A 32 0.38 16.72 -2.86
CA ALA A 32 0.36 16.25 -1.47
C ALA A 32 0.72 14.76 -1.34
N GLN A 33 0.51 13.99 -2.40
CA GLN A 33 0.78 12.55 -2.41
C GLN A 33 1.47 12.16 -3.72
N GLY A 34 2.61 11.49 -3.62
CA GLY A 34 3.33 10.97 -4.78
C GLY A 34 2.74 9.64 -5.23
N PHE A 35 2.55 9.51 -6.54
CA PHE A 35 2.18 8.27 -7.20
C PHE A 35 3.15 7.99 -8.33
N PRO A 36 3.60 6.74 -8.53
CA PRO A 36 4.28 6.37 -9.75
C PRO A 36 3.35 6.55 -10.96
N GLU A 37 3.84 7.14 -12.04
CA GLU A 37 3.09 7.28 -13.30
C GLU A 37 3.26 6.08 -14.22
N PHE A 38 3.97 5.06 -13.78
CA PHE A 38 4.28 3.86 -14.56
C PHE A 38 3.88 2.62 -13.78
N ASP A 39 3.56 1.58 -14.51
CA ASP A 39 3.23 0.29 -13.93
C ASP A 39 4.49 -0.41 -13.40
N PRO A 40 4.34 -1.34 -12.43
CA PRO A 40 5.44 -2.19 -12.02
C PRO A 40 6.02 -2.97 -13.22
N PRO A 41 7.29 -3.39 -13.19
CA PRO A 41 7.87 -4.23 -14.22
C PRO A 41 7.01 -5.47 -14.50
N ILE A 42 6.90 -5.82 -15.78
CA ILE A 42 6.02 -6.94 -16.19
C ILE A 42 6.40 -8.26 -15.52
N GLU A 43 7.67 -8.46 -15.22
CA GLU A 43 8.15 -9.65 -14.51
C GLU A 43 7.55 -9.78 -13.12
N ILE A 44 7.38 -8.65 -12.42
CA ILE A 44 6.74 -8.62 -11.10
C ILE A 44 5.25 -8.94 -11.22
N LEU A 45 4.57 -8.35 -12.20
CA LEU A 45 3.14 -8.58 -12.43
C LEU A 45 2.85 -10.04 -12.81
N ASN A 46 3.66 -10.60 -13.70
CA ASN A 46 3.54 -12.00 -14.11
C ASN A 46 3.79 -12.95 -12.92
N ARG A 47 4.78 -12.66 -12.10
CA ARG A 47 5.06 -13.47 -10.91
C ARG A 47 3.93 -13.37 -9.88
N LEU A 48 3.36 -12.19 -9.67
CA LEU A 48 2.21 -12.01 -8.79
C LEU A 48 1.03 -12.84 -9.26
N GLN A 49 0.72 -12.82 -10.55
CA GLN A 49 -0.34 -13.64 -11.13
C GLN A 49 -0.10 -15.14 -10.89
N GLU A 50 1.10 -15.61 -11.11
CA GLU A 50 1.49 -17.00 -10.91
C GLU A 50 1.32 -17.44 -9.45
N ILE A 51 1.87 -16.69 -8.50
CA ILE A 51 1.79 -17.06 -7.08
C ILE A 51 0.40 -16.89 -6.50
N SER A 52 -0.46 -16.07 -7.09
CA SER A 52 -1.85 -15.92 -6.65
C SER A 52 -2.66 -17.20 -6.78
N LEU A 53 -2.26 -18.08 -7.71
CA LEU A 53 -2.92 -19.36 -7.94
C LEU A 53 -2.34 -20.51 -7.09
N THR A 54 -1.11 -20.39 -6.65
CA THR A 54 -0.37 -21.46 -5.96
C THR A 54 -0.17 -21.21 -4.46
N GLY A 55 -0.22 -19.95 -4.03
CA GLY A 55 0.02 -19.59 -2.63
C GLY A 55 1.49 -19.67 -2.20
N PRO A 56 1.77 -19.73 -0.90
CA PRO A 56 0.81 -19.80 0.21
C PRO A 56 -0.01 -18.52 0.42
N HIS A 57 -1.25 -18.66 0.86
CA HIS A 57 -2.16 -17.54 1.14
C HIS A 57 -2.28 -17.29 2.64
N GLN A 58 -1.16 -17.17 3.33
CA GLN A 58 -1.10 -17.02 4.78
C GLN A 58 0.03 -16.05 5.17
N TYR A 59 -0.06 -15.52 6.35
CA TYR A 59 0.99 -14.67 6.91
C TYR A 59 2.30 -15.41 7.04
N SER A 60 3.40 -14.75 6.68
CA SER A 60 4.73 -15.26 6.95
C SER A 60 5.06 -15.14 8.45
N ILE A 61 6.11 -15.83 8.89
CA ILE A 61 6.67 -15.63 10.22
C ILE A 61 7.17 -14.20 10.39
N THR A 62 7.29 -13.73 11.64
CA THR A 62 7.63 -12.34 11.95
C THR A 62 8.91 -11.84 11.29
N CYS A 63 9.92 -12.68 11.16
CA CYS A 63 11.18 -12.31 10.51
C CYS A 63 11.10 -12.33 8.96
N GLY A 64 9.96 -12.69 8.40
CA GLY A 64 9.75 -12.74 6.96
C GLY A 64 10.02 -14.11 6.32
N ALA A 65 9.55 -14.27 5.10
CA ALA A 65 9.71 -15.50 4.35
C ALA A 65 11.19 -15.81 4.08
N LYS A 66 11.57 -17.08 4.23
CA LYS A 66 12.96 -17.53 4.08
C LYS A 66 13.53 -17.17 2.70
N ASN A 67 12.77 -17.46 1.64
CA ASN A 67 13.19 -17.18 0.27
C ASN A 67 13.45 -15.69 0.02
N LEU A 68 12.65 -14.80 0.58
CA LEU A 68 12.85 -13.36 0.47
C LEU A 68 14.12 -12.93 1.20
N ARG A 69 14.32 -13.41 2.42
CA ARG A 69 15.52 -13.09 3.22
C ARG A 69 16.81 -13.55 2.53
N GLU A 70 16.79 -14.76 1.95
CA GLU A 70 17.92 -15.29 1.20
C GLU A 70 18.21 -14.48 -0.07
N ALA A 71 17.16 -14.06 -0.80
CA ALA A 71 17.32 -13.22 -1.98
C ALA A 71 17.92 -11.85 -1.64
N ILE A 72 17.47 -11.23 -0.53
CA ILE A 72 18.02 -9.96 -0.06
C ILE A 72 19.49 -10.12 0.33
N ALA A 73 19.82 -11.14 1.10
CA ALA A 73 21.19 -11.41 1.51
C ALA A 73 22.13 -11.62 0.29
N LYS A 74 21.67 -12.37 -0.70
CA LYS A 74 22.40 -12.59 -1.95
C LYS A 74 22.63 -11.30 -2.74
N LYS A 75 21.62 -10.43 -2.81
CA LYS A 75 21.73 -9.16 -3.52
C LYS A 75 22.72 -8.20 -2.87
N HIS A 76 22.84 -8.22 -1.55
CA HIS A 76 23.69 -7.30 -0.79
C HIS A 76 25.02 -7.91 -0.33
N ALA A 77 25.29 -9.11 -0.75
CA ALA A 77 26.57 -9.78 -0.45
C ALA A 77 27.75 -9.13 -1.20
#